data_81a078cf95af2fc34e2965d12aef5c88
#
_entry.id   81a078cf95af2fc34e2965d12aef5c88
#
_cell.length_a   1.000
_cell.length_b   1.000
_cell.length_c   1.000
_cell.angle_alpha   90.00
_cell.angle_beta   90.00
_cell.angle_gamma   90.00
#
_symmetry.space_group_name_H-M   'P 1'
#
loop_
_entity.id
_entity.type
_entity.pdbx_description
1 polymer ?
#
loop_
_entity_poly.entity_id
_entity_poly.type
_entity_poly.pdbx_seq_one_letter_code
_entity_poly.pdbx_strand_id
1 'polypeptide(L)' 'MAKRTTATTWEVIIRDDEGAMVNIDFDCPHCGYSTGVFISVGASGVGCLDGSWETDQVCPVCDKDVIVECH' A
#
# COMPACT_ATOMS: atom_id res chain seq x y z
N MET A 1 16.06 7.99 -2.22
CA MET A 1 15.98 7.09 -1.05
C MET A 1 14.54 6.97 -0.59
N ALA A 2 14.04 5.76 -0.39
CA ALA A 2 12.66 5.55 0.04
C ALA A 2 12.46 6.00 1.49
N LYS A 3 11.33 6.62 1.78
CA LYS A 3 10.90 6.96 3.13
C LYS A 3 9.73 6.07 3.53
N ARG A 4 9.63 5.77 4.82
CA ARG A 4 8.54 4.96 5.36
C ARG A 4 7.41 5.85 5.84
N THR A 5 6.19 5.38 5.62
CA THR A 5 4.99 5.99 6.17
C THR A 5 4.00 4.89 6.54
N THR A 6 3.08 5.21 7.44
CA THR A 6 2.01 4.28 7.81
C THR A 6 0.76 4.63 7.03
N ALA A 7 0.11 3.62 6.46
CA ALA A 7 -1.16 3.82 5.75
C ALA A 7 -2.18 4.44 6.71
N THR A 8 -2.87 5.48 6.24
CA THR A 8 -3.94 6.11 7.00
C THR A 8 -5.11 5.14 7.13
N THR A 9 -5.48 4.53 6.00
CA THR A 9 -6.47 3.46 5.95
C THR A 9 -6.09 2.51 4.82
N TRP A 10 -6.54 1.28 4.91
CA TRP A 10 -6.41 0.34 3.80
C TRP A 10 -7.54 -0.67 3.87
N GLU A 11 -7.94 -1.18 2.71
CA GLU A 11 -9.10 -2.05 2.58
C GLU A 11 -8.87 -3.07 1.49
N VAL A 12 -9.23 -4.32 1.76
CA VAL A 12 -9.24 -5.39 0.75
C VAL A 12 -10.57 -5.29 0.00
N ILE A 13 -10.50 -4.93 -1.28
CA ILE A 13 -11.69 -4.72 -2.10
C ILE A 13 -12.19 -6.04 -2.67
N ILE A 14 -11.26 -6.84 -3.20
CA ILE A 14 -11.57 -8.14 -3.79
C ILE A 14 -10.57 -9.15 -3.23
N ARG A 15 -11.07 -10.31 -2.81
CA ARG A 15 -10.23 -11.39 -2.31
C ARG A 15 -10.79 -12.71 -2.85
N ASP A 16 -9.96 -13.44 -3.59
CA ASP A 16 -10.34 -14.72 -4.19
C ASP A 16 -9.14 -15.68 -4.19
N ASP A 17 -9.31 -16.85 -4.82
CA ASP A 17 -8.29 -17.90 -4.86
C ASP A 17 -7.07 -17.50 -5.68
N GLU A 18 -7.19 -16.52 -6.56
CA GLU A 18 -6.12 -16.08 -7.44
C GLU A 18 -5.33 -14.90 -6.88
N GLY A 19 -5.84 -14.27 -5.82
CA GLY A 19 -5.20 -13.12 -5.20
C GLY A 19 -6.19 -12.16 -4.58
N ALA A 20 -5.73 -10.93 -4.39
CA ALA A 20 -6.55 -9.88 -3.81
C ALA A 20 -6.20 -8.53 -4.41
N MET A 21 -7.16 -7.62 -4.38
CA MET A 21 -6.94 -6.22 -4.73
C MET A 21 -7.16 -5.38 -3.48
N VAL A 22 -6.20 -4.52 -3.18
CA VAL A 22 -6.20 -3.72 -1.95
C VAL A 22 -6.10 -2.25 -2.29
N ASN A 23 -6.93 -1.44 -1.67
CA ASN A 23 -6.84 0.01 -1.74
C ASN A 23 -6.11 0.49 -0.49
N ILE A 24 -5.08 1.34 -0.68
CA ILE A 24 -4.26 1.85 0.41
C ILE A 24 -4.23 3.37 0.31
N ASP A 25 -4.58 4.06 1.39
CA ASP A 25 -4.49 5.51 1.49
C ASP A 25 -3.33 5.88 2.42
N PHE A 26 -2.49 6.79 1.99
CA PHE A 26 -1.36 7.25 2.78
C PHE A 26 -0.98 8.68 2.43
N ASP A 27 -0.25 9.33 3.34
CA ASP A 27 0.31 10.65 3.11
C ASP A 27 1.78 10.49 2.71
N CYS A 28 2.16 11.13 1.61
CA CYS A 28 3.53 11.06 1.14
C CYS A 28 4.49 11.69 2.16
N PRO A 29 5.51 10.95 2.64
CA PRO A 29 6.45 11.51 3.62
C PRO A 29 7.45 12.49 3.02
N HIS A 30 7.48 12.64 1.69
CA HIS A 30 8.36 13.59 1.02
C HIS A 30 7.69 14.94 0.78
N CYS A 31 6.45 14.93 0.27
CA CYS A 31 5.74 16.17 -0.10
C CYS A 31 4.46 16.44 0.71
N GLY A 32 4.02 15.47 1.51
CA GLY A 32 2.82 15.62 2.34
C GLY A 32 1.50 15.45 1.61
N TYR A 33 1.52 15.05 0.35
CA TYR A 33 0.30 14.85 -0.42
C TYR A 33 -0.44 13.59 0.00
N SER A 34 -1.72 13.71 0.30
CA SER A 34 -2.57 12.55 0.61
C SER A 34 -2.99 11.87 -0.68
N THR A 35 -2.72 10.60 -0.80
CA THR A 35 -3.01 9.83 -2.02
C THR A 35 -3.47 8.43 -1.69
N GLY A 36 -4.10 7.78 -2.66
CA GLY A 36 -4.52 6.40 -2.57
C GLY A 36 -3.99 5.61 -3.75
N VAL A 37 -3.64 4.35 -3.52
CA VAL A 37 -3.17 3.45 -4.55
C VAL A 37 -3.90 2.12 -4.48
N PHE A 38 -4.03 1.46 -5.64
CA PHE A 38 -4.54 0.09 -5.71
C PHE A 38 -3.37 -0.84 -5.98
N ILE A 39 -3.28 -1.91 -5.21
CA ILE A 39 -2.27 -2.95 -5.45
C ILE A 39 -2.95 -4.28 -5.68
N SER A 40 -2.27 -5.14 -6.45
CA SER A 40 -2.69 -6.52 -6.66
C SER A 40 -1.75 -7.43 -5.91
N VAL A 41 -2.32 -8.36 -5.12
CA VAL A 41 -1.56 -9.33 -4.34
C VAL A 41 -1.84 -10.71 -4.92
N GLY A 42 -0.79 -11.45 -5.26
CA GLY A 42 -0.94 -12.81 -5.77
C GLY A 42 -1.46 -13.78 -4.70
N ALA A 43 -1.89 -14.96 -5.14
CA ALA A 43 -2.46 -15.97 -4.23
C ALA A 43 -1.54 -16.32 -3.06
N SER A 44 -0.23 -16.35 -3.28
CA SER A 44 0.75 -16.66 -2.23
C SER A 44 0.88 -15.54 -1.20
N GLY A 45 0.48 -14.31 -1.55
CA GLY A 45 0.58 -13.15 -0.67
C GLY A 45 -0.70 -12.82 0.08
N VAL A 46 -1.82 -13.45 -0.24
CA VAL A 46 -3.12 -13.12 0.35
C VAL A 46 -3.13 -13.32 1.87
N GLY A 47 -2.45 -14.34 2.36
CA GLY A 47 -2.36 -14.60 3.80
C GLY A 47 -1.63 -13.51 4.58
N CYS A 48 -0.76 -12.74 3.92
CA CYS A 48 -0.02 -11.65 4.55
C CYS A 48 -0.94 -10.48 4.90
N LEU A 49 -2.10 -10.38 4.27
CA LEU A 49 -3.06 -9.32 4.50
C LEU A 49 -3.78 -9.42 5.85
N ASP A 50 -3.67 -10.55 6.52
CA ASP A 50 -4.31 -10.78 7.80
C ASP A 50 -3.49 -10.24 8.98
N GLY A 51 -2.29 -9.72 8.70
CA GLY A 51 -1.41 -9.13 9.71
C GLY A 51 -0.80 -7.83 9.23
N SER A 52 0.29 -7.42 9.87
CA SER A 52 1.04 -6.23 9.44
C SER A 52 1.88 -6.57 8.21
N TRP A 53 1.91 -5.66 7.26
CA TRP A 53 2.68 -5.83 6.02
C TRP A 53 3.07 -4.46 5.47
N GLU A 54 3.97 -4.46 4.49
CA GLU A 54 4.42 -3.23 3.85
C GLU A 54 4.48 -3.41 2.34
N THR A 55 4.43 -2.31 1.62
CA THR A 55 4.50 -2.31 0.15
C THR A 55 5.29 -1.11 -0.34
N ASP A 56 6.04 -1.29 -1.43
CA ASP A 56 6.76 -0.21 -2.08
C ASP A 56 5.86 0.48 -3.07
N GLN A 57 5.76 1.80 -2.96
CA GLN A 57 4.93 2.62 -3.84
C GLN A 57 5.71 3.84 -4.30
N VAL A 58 5.18 4.53 -5.30
CA VAL A 58 5.75 5.78 -5.81
C VAL A 58 4.70 6.86 -5.65
N CYS A 59 5.09 7.97 -5.05
CA CYS A 59 4.19 9.11 -4.92
C CYS A 59 3.87 9.70 -6.30
N PRO A 60 2.60 9.83 -6.67
CA PRO A 60 2.24 10.34 -7.99
C PRO A 60 2.50 11.83 -8.19
N VAL A 61 2.79 12.54 -7.10
CA VAL A 61 3.04 14.00 -7.15
C VAL A 61 4.53 14.31 -7.23
N CYS A 62 5.34 13.76 -6.34
CA CYS A 62 6.78 14.04 -6.30
C CYS A 62 7.65 12.95 -6.93
N ASP A 63 7.03 11.84 -7.33
CA ASP A 63 7.68 10.73 -8.05
C ASP A 63 8.82 10.06 -7.28
N LYS A 64 8.72 10.09 -5.95
CA LYS A 64 9.73 9.49 -5.07
C LYS A 64 9.23 8.20 -4.43
N ASP A 65 10.16 7.31 -4.13
CA ASP A 65 9.85 6.01 -3.54
C ASP A 65 9.36 6.15 -2.10
N VAL A 66 8.33 5.40 -1.78
CA VAL A 66 7.71 5.37 -0.46
C VAL A 66 7.47 3.92 -0.06
N ILE A 67 7.80 3.58 1.19
CA ILE A 67 7.45 2.28 1.77
C ILE A 67 6.25 2.51 2.68
N VAL A 68 5.11 1.93 2.31
CA VAL A 68 3.86 2.10 3.06
C VAL A 68 3.65 0.89 3.97
N GLU A 69 3.54 1.13 5.26
CA GLU A 69 3.30 0.09 6.26
C GLU A 69 1.80 0.04 6.56
N CYS A 70 1.22 -1.16 6.43
CA CYS A 70 -0.20 -1.40 6.69
C CYS A 70 -0.35 -2.25 7.94
N HIS A 71 -1.06 -1.73 8.93
CA HIS A 71 -1.23 -2.39 10.23
C HIS A 71 -2.69 -2.69 10.52
#